data_afee08ad366e8a688f4bb90388dec72d
#
_entry.id   afee08ad366e8a688f4bb90388dec72d
#
_cell.length_a   1.000
_cell.length_b   1.000
_cell.length_c   1.000
_cell.angle_alpha   90.00
_cell.angle_beta   90.00
_cell.angle_gamma   90.00
#
_symmetry.space_group_name_H-M   'P 1'
#
loop_
_entity.id
_entity.type
_entity.pdbx_description
1 polymer ?
#
loop_
_entity_poly.entity_id
_entity_poly.type
_entity_poly.pdbx_seq_one_letter_code
_entity_poly.pdbx_strand_id
1 'polypeptide(L)'
;MKRIFLLEDDTALGQGIRFALENDGIRVELCATLSQAQSILPGADFDLLILDVNLPDGSGLDLLRDVRRCHSSVPVILLTVNDLETDIVVGLESGADDYITKPFSLAVLRARVNAQLRRGAPVQAAAVELEGFSFDFEWMEFRKNGRLIELSKTEQRLLRILVENRGRVLSRETLLERVWPGGGAYVEENALSVTVKRLRDKLEDTPSKPCFLKTVYGIGYTWAVN
;
A
#
# COMPACT_ATOMS: atom_id res chain seq x y z
N MET A 1 9.49 -6.36 -10.58
CA MET A 1 8.10 -6.33 -10.08
C MET A 1 8.03 -7.33 -8.94
N LYS A 2 7.64 -6.87 -7.75
CA LYS A 2 7.54 -7.72 -6.55
C LYS A 2 6.26 -8.55 -6.58
N ARG A 3 6.36 -9.82 -6.16
CA ARG A 3 5.22 -10.74 -6.11
C ARG A 3 4.92 -11.07 -4.65
N ILE A 4 3.68 -10.81 -4.23
CA ILE A 4 3.17 -11.13 -2.90
C ILE A 4 2.17 -12.27 -3.03
N PHE A 5 2.31 -13.30 -2.22
CA PHE A 5 1.31 -14.33 -2.05
C PHE A 5 0.42 -13.98 -0.85
N LEU A 6 -0.89 -14.01 -1.02
CA LEU A 6 -1.87 -13.73 0.03
C LEU A 6 -2.80 -14.92 0.18
N LEU A 7 -2.79 -15.55 1.36
CA LEU A 7 -3.72 -16.60 1.75
C LEU A 7 -4.75 -16.00 2.73
N GLU A 8 -6.00 -15.88 2.29
CA GLU A 8 -7.11 -15.28 3.07
C GLU A 8 -8.43 -15.86 2.53
N ASP A 9 -9.22 -16.50 3.38
CA ASP A 9 -10.50 -17.11 3.00
C ASP A 9 -11.65 -16.11 2.94
N ASP A 10 -11.62 -15.02 3.72
CA ASP A 10 -12.54 -13.91 3.56
C ASP A 10 -12.28 -13.20 2.23
N THR A 11 -13.13 -13.48 1.26
CA THR A 11 -13.01 -12.91 -0.10
C THR A 11 -13.05 -11.38 -0.11
N ALA A 12 -13.86 -10.75 0.75
CA ALA A 12 -13.96 -9.29 0.82
C ALA A 12 -12.67 -8.67 1.39
N LEU A 13 -12.17 -9.23 2.49
CA LEU A 13 -10.91 -8.80 3.09
C LEU A 13 -9.73 -9.05 2.12
N GLY A 14 -9.64 -10.24 1.53
CA GLY A 14 -8.60 -10.59 0.57
C GLY A 14 -8.54 -9.65 -0.63
N GLN A 15 -9.69 -9.32 -1.23
CA GLN A 15 -9.77 -8.34 -2.31
C GLN A 15 -9.40 -6.92 -1.83
N GLY A 16 -9.82 -6.53 -0.62
CA GLY A 16 -9.45 -5.26 -0.01
C GLY A 16 -7.93 -5.13 0.18
N ILE A 17 -7.29 -6.18 0.71
CA ILE A 17 -5.81 -6.25 0.88
C ILE A 17 -5.13 -6.18 -0.49
N ARG A 18 -5.55 -7.01 -1.44
CA ARG A 18 -5.02 -7.01 -2.80
C ARG A 18 -5.10 -5.62 -3.41
N PHE A 19 -6.28 -4.99 -3.38
CA PHE A 19 -6.48 -3.65 -3.92
C PHE A 19 -5.58 -2.60 -3.23
N ALA A 20 -5.35 -2.71 -1.92
CA ALA A 20 -4.52 -1.79 -1.16
C ALA A 20 -3.02 -1.92 -1.48
N LEU A 21 -2.55 -3.14 -1.80
CA LEU A 21 -1.14 -3.44 -2.02
C LEU A 21 -0.72 -3.35 -3.49
N GLU A 22 -1.59 -3.71 -4.45
CA GLU A 22 -1.25 -3.71 -5.88
C GLU A 22 -0.98 -2.31 -6.43
N ASN A 23 0.15 -2.19 -7.14
CA ASN A 23 0.57 -1.00 -7.88
C ASN A 23 1.46 -1.40 -9.08
N ASP A 24 2.11 -0.43 -9.73
CA ASP A 24 2.99 -0.70 -10.88
C ASP A 24 4.22 -1.56 -10.53
N GLY A 25 4.63 -1.59 -9.25
CA GLY A 25 5.78 -2.36 -8.75
C GLY A 25 5.43 -3.66 -8.03
N ILE A 26 4.15 -3.85 -7.62
CA ILE A 26 3.70 -4.96 -6.79
C ILE A 26 2.50 -5.67 -7.42
N ARG A 27 2.57 -7.02 -7.46
CA ARG A 27 1.44 -7.91 -7.81
C ARG A 27 1.11 -8.81 -6.64
N VAL A 28 -0.18 -9.03 -6.40
CA VAL A 28 -0.70 -9.88 -5.33
C VAL A 28 -1.44 -11.06 -5.92
N GLU A 29 -0.98 -12.26 -5.60
CA GLU A 29 -1.65 -13.51 -5.91
C GLU A 29 -2.47 -13.94 -4.70
N LEU A 30 -3.81 -13.86 -4.83
CA LEU A 30 -4.76 -14.20 -3.78
C LEU A 30 -5.18 -15.66 -3.89
N CYS A 31 -5.11 -16.37 -2.77
CA CYS A 31 -5.52 -17.75 -2.59
C CYS A 31 -6.47 -17.83 -1.39
N ALA A 32 -7.53 -18.62 -1.50
CA ALA A 32 -8.58 -18.70 -0.48
C ALA A 32 -8.50 -19.96 0.40
N THR A 33 -7.68 -20.95 0.04
CA THR A 33 -7.60 -22.23 0.76
C THR A 33 -6.17 -22.71 0.94
N LEU A 34 -5.93 -23.43 2.05
CA LEU A 34 -4.65 -24.03 2.34
C LEU A 34 -4.25 -25.02 1.25
N SER A 35 -5.17 -25.84 0.77
CA SER A 35 -4.94 -26.84 -0.28
C SER A 35 -4.45 -26.21 -1.59
N GLN A 36 -5.03 -25.07 -1.99
CA GLN A 36 -4.58 -24.31 -3.16
C GLN A 36 -3.17 -23.74 -2.91
N ALA A 37 -2.94 -23.16 -1.73
CA ALA A 37 -1.65 -22.58 -1.36
C ALA A 37 -0.53 -23.63 -1.44
N GLN A 38 -0.76 -24.84 -0.92
CA GLN A 38 0.18 -25.96 -0.98
C GLN A 38 0.51 -26.42 -2.40
N SER A 39 -0.39 -26.22 -3.36
CA SER A 39 -0.14 -26.54 -4.76
C SER A 39 0.61 -25.44 -5.52
N ILE A 40 0.43 -24.18 -5.12
CA ILE A 40 1.02 -23.01 -5.80
C ILE A 40 2.44 -22.71 -5.32
N LEU A 41 2.67 -22.75 -3.99
CA LEU A 41 3.93 -22.33 -3.40
C LEU A 41 5.15 -23.16 -3.82
N PRO A 42 5.08 -24.49 -3.99
CA PRO A 42 6.20 -25.24 -4.52
C PRO A 42 6.50 -24.85 -5.96
N GLY A 43 7.65 -24.22 -6.20
CA GLY A 43 8.10 -23.84 -7.55
C GLY A 43 7.73 -22.44 -7.99
N ALA A 44 7.13 -21.62 -7.11
CA ALA A 44 6.88 -20.23 -7.38
C ALA A 44 7.76 -19.32 -6.51
N ASP A 45 8.34 -18.31 -7.12
CA ASP A 45 9.13 -17.29 -6.42
C ASP A 45 8.24 -16.13 -5.99
N PHE A 46 8.09 -15.95 -4.68
CA PHE A 46 7.43 -14.80 -4.07
C PHE A 46 8.44 -14.01 -3.24
N ASP A 47 8.26 -12.68 -3.22
CA ASP A 47 9.07 -11.76 -2.42
C ASP A 47 8.54 -11.62 -0.99
N LEU A 48 7.26 -11.99 -0.75
CA LEU A 48 6.60 -11.94 0.55
C LEU A 48 5.39 -12.88 0.55
N LEU A 49 5.16 -13.53 1.68
CA LEU A 49 3.91 -14.25 1.96
C LEU A 49 3.12 -13.53 3.04
N ILE A 50 1.81 -13.44 2.85
CA ILE A 50 0.85 -12.97 3.86
C ILE A 50 -0.11 -14.13 4.08
N LEU A 51 -0.15 -14.69 5.29
CA LEU A 51 -0.90 -15.91 5.58
C LEU A 51 -1.89 -15.67 6.71
N ASP A 52 -3.18 -15.90 6.46
CA ASP A 52 -4.13 -16.04 7.54
C ASP A 52 -3.84 -17.31 8.33
N VAL A 53 -3.82 -17.19 9.65
CA VAL A 53 -3.63 -18.33 10.55
C VAL A 53 -4.85 -19.23 10.56
N ASN A 54 -6.06 -18.65 10.51
CA ASN A 54 -7.32 -19.37 10.70
C ASN A 54 -8.02 -19.56 9.35
N LEU A 55 -7.93 -20.76 8.79
CA LEU A 55 -8.55 -21.13 7.53
C LEU A 55 -9.55 -22.25 7.73
N PRO A 56 -10.62 -22.33 6.93
CA PRO A 56 -11.61 -23.42 7.04
C PRO A 56 -11.05 -24.81 6.83
N ASP A 57 -9.97 -24.94 6.04
CA ASP A 57 -9.33 -26.21 5.67
C ASP A 57 -7.98 -26.46 6.37
N GLY A 58 -7.62 -25.65 7.37
CA GLY A 58 -6.41 -25.85 8.16
C GLY A 58 -5.82 -24.59 8.77
N SER A 59 -4.51 -24.59 9.02
CA SER A 59 -3.81 -23.48 9.63
C SER A 59 -2.69 -22.92 8.74
N GLY A 60 -2.65 -21.59 8.57
CA GLY A 60 -1.53 -20.92 7.91
C GLY A 60 -0.18 -21.12 8.62
N LEU A 61 -0.20 -21.46 9.92
CA LEU A 61 1.01 -21.83 10.66
C LEU A 61 1.62 -23.13 10.14
N ASP A 62 0.81 -24.10 9.71
CA ASP A 62 1.32 -25.33 9.13
C ASP A 62 1.99 -25.06 7.79
N LEU A 63 1.38 -24.20 6.98
CA LEU A 63 1.99 -23.76 5.72
C LEU A 63 3.32 -23.02 5.96
N LEU A 64 3.39 -22.15 6.96
CA LEU A 64 4.64 -21.47 7.35
C LEU A 64 5.72 -22.50 7.70
N ARG A 65 5.40 -23.51 8.52
CA ARG A 65 6.34 -24.57 8.89
C ARG A 65 6.84 -25.33 7.66
N ASP A 66 5.97 -25.65 6.71
CA ASP A 66 6.34 -26.32 5.46
C ASP A 66 7.26 -25.45 4.60
N VAL A 67 6.95 -24.16 4.46
CA VAL A 67 7.81 -23.18 3.77
C VAL A 67 9.21 -23.12 4.42
N ARG A 68 9.29 -23.10 5.75
CA ARG A 68 10.58 -23.04 6.47
C ARG A 68 11.34 -24.38 6.38
N ARG A 69 10.66 -25.51 6.35
CA ARG A 69 11.30 -26.84 6.13
C ARG A 69 12.00 -26.93 4.77
N CYS A 70 11.47 -26.25 3.76
CA CYS A 70 12.11 -26.13 2.45
C CYS A 70 13.28 -25.13 2.42
N HIS A 71 13.77 -24.68 3.57
CA HIS A 71 14.85 -23.69 3.72
C HIS A 71 14.56 -22.34 3.01
N SER A 72 13.30 -22.02 2.81
CA SER A 72 12.92 -20.75 2.22
C SER A 72 13.10 -19.62 3.24
N SER A 73 13.81 -18.56 2.83
CA SER A 73 14.00 -17.33 3.58
C SER A 73 13.02 -16.24 3.20
N VAL A 74 11.98 -16.56 2.40
CA VAL A 74 10.97 -15.59 2.01
C VAL A 74 10.31 -14.99 3.28
N PRO A 75 10.19 -13.66 3.39
CA PRO A 75 9.55 -13.05 4.54
C PRO A 75 8.07 -13.46 4.59
N VAL A 76 7.58 -13.71 5.82
CA VAL A 76 6.20 -14.11 6.08
C VAL A 76 5.57 -13.20 7.13
N ILE A 77 4.41 -12.63 6.79
CA ILE A 77 3.53 -11.90 7.72
C ILE A 77 2.33 -12.79 8.02
N LEU A 78 2.05 -13.02 9.29
CA LEU A 78 0.85 -13.73 9.73
C LEU A 78 -0.30 -12.74 9.99
N LEU A 79 -1.50 -13.09 9.55
CA LEU A 79 -2.75 -12.44 9.95
C LEU A 79 -3.46 -13.35 10.96
N THR A 80 -3.84 -12.82 12.12
CA THR A 80 -4.46 -13.63 13.19
C THR A 80 -5.57 -12.87 13.89
N VAL A 81 -6.59 -13.57 14.34
CA VAL A 81 -7.64 -13.04 15.24
C VAL A 81 -7.23 -13.13 16.71
N ASN A 82 -6.18 -13.88 17.02
CA ASN A 82 -5.73 -14.09 18.39
C ASN A 82 -4.71 -13.00 18.75
N ASP A 83 -5.01 -12.29 19.82
CA ASP A 83 -4.16 -11.27 20.46
C ASP A 83 -3.44 -11.80 21.71
N LEU A 84 -3.61 -13.10 22.03
CA LEU A 84 -2.92 -13.72 23.16
C LEU A 84 -1.41 -13.76 22.89
N GLU A 85 -0.64 -13.29 23.87
CA GLU A 85 0.84 -13.28 23.80
C GLU A 85 1.41 -14.66 23.43
N THR A 86 0.77 -15.75 23.89
CA THR A 86 1.17 -17.12 23.59
C THR A 86 1.10 -17.46 22.10
N ASP A 87 0.06 -16.99 21.40
CA ASP A 87 -0.12 -17.31 19.97
C ASP A 87 0.83 -16.48 19.08
N ILE A 88 1.13 -15.26 19.52
CA ILE A 88 2.13 -14.39 18.90
C ILE A 88 3.53 -15.02 19.03
N VAL A 89 3.88 -15.50 20.22
CA VAL A 89 5.15 -16.18 20.47
C VAL A 89 5.28 -17.42 19.59
N VAL A 90 4.24 -18.27 19.55
CA VAL A 90 4.23 -19.47 18.71
C VAL A 90 4.40 -19.13 17.23
N GLY A 91 3.78 -18.07 16.73
CA GLY A 91 3.93 -17.61 15.35
C GLY A 91 5.36 -17.18 15.03
N LEU A 92 5.97 -16.37 15.90
CA LEU A 92 7.35 -15.91 15.72
C LEU A 92 8.37 -17.04 15.88
N GLU A 93 8.21 -17.93 16.87
CA GLU A 93 9.04 -19.11 17.03
C GLU A 93 8.92 -20.10 15.86
N SER A 94 7.75 -20.12 15.18
CA SER A 94 7.55 -20.91 13.95
C SER A 94 8.26 -20.30 12.74
N GLY A 95 8.91 -19.14 12.88
CA GLY A 95 9.72 -18.51 11.83
C GLY A 95 8.98 -17.45 11.02
N ALA A 96 7.88 -16.86 11.52
CA ALA A 96 7.29 -15.67 10.94
C ALA A 96 8.19 -14.44 11.13
N ASP A 97 8.21 -13.53 10.16
CA ASP A 97 8.97 -12.28 10.22
C ASP A 97 8.19 -11.14 10.85
N ASP A 98 6.85 -11.22 10.83
CA ASP A 98 5.94 -10.27 11.46
C ASP A 98 4.55 -10.91 11.63
N TYR A 99 3.69 -10.25 12.43
CA TYR A 99 2.29 -10.64 12.59
C TYR A 99 1.41 -9.40 12.70
N ILE A 100 0.13 -9.54 12.35
CA ILE A 100 -0.88 -8.49 12.40
C ILE A 100 -2.16 -9.08 12.96
N THR A 101 -2.67 -8.50 14.05
CA THR A 101 -3.94 -8.92 14.66
C THR A 101 -5.12 -8.30 13.94
N LYS A 102 -6.15 -9.10 13.66
CA LYS A 102 -7.44 -8.66 13.12
C LYS A 102 -8.33 -8.14 14.27
N PRO A 103 -9.03 -7.00 14.12
CA PRO A 103 -9.09 -6.15 12.94
C PRO A 103 -7.90 -5.20 12.82
N PHE A 104 -7.44 -4.91 11.59
CA PHE A 104 -6.32 -4.02 11.32
C PHE A 104 -6.66 -2.97 10.26
N SER A 105 -5.90 -1.88 10.26
CA SER A 105 -5.92 -0.89 9.18
C SER A 105 -5.10 -1.38 7.99
N LEU A 106 -5.62 -1.23 6.75
CA LEU A 106 -4.88 -1.51 5.53
C LEU A 106 -3.60 -0.66 5.41
N ALA A 107 -3.56 0.52 6.01
CA ALA A 107 -2.35 1.35 6.07
C ALA A 107 -1.26 0.71 6.94
N VAL A 108 -1.62 0.12 8.07
CA VAL A 108 -0.69 -0.61 8.96
C VAL A 108 -0.15 -1.84 8.24
N LEU A 109 -1.03 -2.64 7.60
CA LEU A 109 -0.60 -3.80 6.80
C LEU A 109 0.39 -3.38 5.72
N ARG A 110 0.08 -2.33 4.94
CA ARG A 110 0.95 -1.83 3.89
C ARG A 110 2.31 -1.38 4.42
N ALA A 111 2.36 -0.66 5.54
CA ALA A 111 3.61 -0.23 6.14
C ALA A 111 4.50 -1.42 6.55
N ARG A 112 3.92 -2.49 7.09
CA ARG A 112 4.64 -3.72 7.46
C ARG A 112 5.10 -4.51 6.24
N VAL A 113 4.26 -4.66 5.22
CA VAL A 113 4.61 -5.27 3.93
C VAL A 113 5.82 -4.55 3.32
N ASN A 114 5.78 -3.22 3.27
CA ASN A 114 6.88 -2.42 2.76
C ASN A 114 8.17 -2.60 3.58
N ALA A 115 8.06 -2.69 4.91
CA ALA A 115 9.20 -2.93 5.78
C ALA A 115 9.85 -4.29 5.50
N GLN A 116 9.07 -5.35 5.28
CA GLN A 116 9.59 -6.67 4.95
C GLN A 116 10.23 -6.72 3.55
N LEU A 117 9.59 -6.11 2.55
CA LEU A 117 10.11 -6.08 1.18
C LEU A 117 11.39 -5.24 1.04
N ARG A 118 11.65 -4.30 1.95
CA ARG A 118 12.92 -3.54 2.02
C ARG A 118 14.08 -4.33 2.59
N ARG A 119 13.86 -5.44 3.30
CA ARG A 119 14.93 -6.31 3.82
C ARG A 119 15.72 -6.92 2.65
N GLY A 120 16.88 -6.34 2.35
CA GLY A 120 17.77 -6.82 1.27
C GLY A 120 17.80 -5.97 0.01
N ALA A 121 16.98 -4.92 -0.10
CA ALA A 121 17.16 -3.91 -1.13
C ALA A 121 18.08 -2.79 -0.63
N PRO A 122 19.04 -2.32 -1.44
CA PRO A 122 19.77 -1.09 -1.09
C PRO A 122 18.75 0.03 -0.93
N VAL A 123 18.95 0.89 0.08
CA VAL A 123 18.12 2.07 0.35
C VAL A 123 18.27 3.05 -0.82
N GLN A 124 17.53 2.79 -1.92
CA GLN A 124 17.45 3.67 -3.07
C GLN A 124 16.12 3.46 -3.82
N ALA A 125 15.00 3.60 -3.11
CA ALA A 125 13.80 4.12 -3.73
C ALA A 125 13.69 5.55 -3.20
N ALA A 126 13.83 6.51 -4.10
CA ALA A 126 13.90 7.91 -3.71
C ALA A 126 12.51 8.38 -3.25
N ALA A 127 12.26 8.27 -1.94
CA ALA A 127 11.21 9.07 -1.34
C ALA A 127 11.45 10.53 -1.74
N VAL A 128 10.45 11.20 -2.24
CA VAL A 128 10.57 12.62 -2.54
C VAL A 128 10.44 13.37 -1.21
N GLU A 129 11.59 13.85 -0.71
CA GLU A 129 11.66 14.66 0.50
C GLU A 129 11.38 16.12 0.15
N LEU A 130 10.34 16.69 0.73
CA LEU A 130 9.90 18.07 0.52
C LEU A 130 9.41 18.65 1.84
N GLU A 131 10.03 19.72 2.35
CA GLU A 131 9.54 20.56 3.46
C GLU A 131 8.64 19.89 4.51
N GLY A 132 9.16 18.85 5.19
CA GLY A 132 8.43 18.09 6.19
C GLY A 132 7.55 16.96 5.62
N PHE A 133 7.57 16.74 4.32
CA PHE A 133 6.95 15.58 3.67
C PHE A 133 7.99 14.57 3.20
N SER A 134 7.63 13.29 3.33
CA SER A 134 8.32 12.17 2.71
C SER A 134 7.29 11.36 1.92
N PHE A 135 7.43 11.36 0.59
CA PHE A 135 6.50 10.70 -0.32
C PHE A 135 7.21 9.57 -1.08
N ASP A 136 6.97 8.36 -0.65
CA ASP A 136 7.43 7.16 -1.35
C ASP A 136 6.29 6.60 -2.20
N PHE A 137 6.36 6.85 -3.51
CA PHE A 137 5.34 6.41 -4.46
C PHE A 137 5.52 4.95 -4.90
N GLU A 138 6.67 4.35 -4.67
CA GLU A 138 6.92 2.95 -4.95
C GLU A 138 6.32 2.08 -3.85
N TRP A 139 6.60 2.44 -2.60
CA TRP A 139 6.11 1.74 -1.43
C TRP A 139 4.76 2.26 -0.92
N MET A 140 4.19 3.29 -1.61
CA MET A 140 2.93 3.95 -1.23
C MET A 140 2.92 4.42 0.24
N GLU A 141 4.08 4.89 0.71
CA GLU A 141 4.26 5.39 2.06
C GLU A 141 4.37 6.93 2.01
N PHE A 142 3.41 7.60 2.64
CA PHE A 142 3.30 9.05 2.63
C PHE A 142 3.34 9.56 4.06
N ARG A 143 4.25 10.50 4.34
CA ARG A 143 4.45 11.07 5.67
C ARG A 143 4.44 12.59 5.65
N LYS A 144 3.88 13.20 6.71
CA LYS A 144 4.00 14.62 7.03
C LYS A 144 4.57 14.74 8.43
N ASN A 145 5.71 15.41 8.59
CA ASN A 145 6.42 15.55 9.86
C ASN A 145 6.62 14.19 10.58
N GLY A 146 6.99 13.16 9.83
CA GLY A 146 7.19 11.80 10.30
C GLY A 146 5.92 10.98 10.54
N ARG A 147 4.72 11.58 10.53
CA ARG A 147 3.44 10.90 10.73
C ARG A 147 2.89 10.35 9.41
N LEU A 148 2.42 9.11 9.44
CA LEU A 148 1.82 8.46 8.27
C LEU A 148 0.52 9.18 7.85
N ILE A 149 0.37 9.39 6.55
CA ILE A 149 -0.84 9.93 5.92
C ILE A 149 -1.47 8.85 5.05
N GLU A 150 -2.75 8.60 5.25
CA GLU A 150 -3.51 7.69 4.40
C GLU A 150 -4.05 8.42 3.17
N LEU A 151 -3.63 7.97 1.99
CA LEU A 151 -4.10 8.49 0.71
C LEU A 151 -4.81 7.41 -0.10
N SER A 152 -5.97 7.73 -0.66
CA SER A 152 -6.64 6.88 -1.65
C SER A 152 -5.81 6.78 -2.94
N LYS A 153 -6.04 5.75 -3.77
CA LYS A 153 -5.32 5.59 -5.06
C LYS A 153 -5.41 6.83 -5.96
N THR A 154 -6.56 7.48 -5.99
CA THR A 154 -6.76 8.71 -6.77
C THR A 154 -5.97 9.88 -6.20
N GLU A 155 -5.96 10.03 -4.88
CA GLU A 155 -5.16 11.07 -4.19
C GLU A 155 -3.66 10.85 -4.39
N GLN A 156 -3.18 9.61 -4.31
CA GLN A 156 -1.79 9.24 -4.58
C GLN A 156 -1.38 9.59 -6.00
N ARG A 157 -2.21 9.24 -6.98
CA ARG A 157 -1.95 9.53 -8.40
C ARG A 157 -1.89 11.04 -8.65
N LEU A 158 -2.85 11.80 -8.10
CA LEU A 158 -2.86 13.25 -8.23
C LEU A 158 -1.63 13.88 -7.56
N LEU A 159 -1.31 13.45 -6.33
CA LEU A 159 -0.13 13.94 -5.60
C LEU A 159 1.17 13.66 -6.39
N ARG A 160 1.34 12.45 -6.91
CA ARG A 160 2.51 12.09 -7.71
C ARG A 160 2.69 13.02 -8.90
N ILE A 161 1.63 13.22 -9.70
CA ILE A 161 1.67 14.09 -10.88
C ILE A 161 2.07 15.51 -10.50
N LEU A 162 1.51 16.05 -9.41
CA LEU A 162 1.79 17.40 -8.95
C LEU A 162 3.23 17.54 -8.42
N VAL A 163 3.71 16.59 -7.64
CA VAL A 163 5.06 16.60 -7.06
C VAL A 163 6.14 16.40 -8.12
N GLU A 164 5.94 15.50 -9.09
CA GLU A 164 6.84 15.30 -10.23
C GLU A 164 6.94 16.55 -11.12
N ASN A 165 5.90 17.38 -11.14
CA ASN A 165 5.83 18.64 -11.91
C ASN A 165 5.82 19.89 -10.99
N ARG A 166 6.43 19.79 -9.80
CA ARG A 166 6.47 20.88 -8.84
C ARG A 166 7.03 22.18 -9.45
N GLY A 167 6.46 23.30 -9.04
CA GLY A 167 6.78 24.62 -9.59
C GLY A 167 6.14 24.92 -10.95
N ARG A 168 5.47 23.93 -11.59
CA ARG A 168 4.75 24.12 -12.85
C ARG A 168 3.25 24.10 -12.60
N VAL A 169 2.52 24.89 -13.36
CA VAL A 169 1.05 24.87 -13.34
C VAL A 169 0.58 23.79 -14.32
N LEU A 170 -0.22 22.85 -13.82
CA LEU A 170 -0.86 21.83 -14.66
C LEU A 170 -2.33 22.21 -14.87
N SER A 171 -2.78 22.16 -16.11
CA SER A 171 -4.18 22.47 -16.45
C SER A 171 -5.12 21.43 -15.85
N ARG A 172 -6.38 21.85 -15.63
CA ARG A 172 -7.42 20.93 -15.16
C ARG A 172 -7.62 19.75 -16.11
N GLU A 173 -7.60 20.00 -17.40
CA GLU A 173 -7.72 18.97 -18.45
C GLU A 173 -6.59 17.94 -18.36
N THR A 174 -5.33 18.41 -18.30
CA THR A 174 -4.16 17.52 -18.14
C THR A 174 -4.26 16.67 -16.87
N LEU A 175 -4.73 17.26 -15.76
CA LEU A 175 -4.87 16.53 -14.51
C LEU A 175 -6.00 15.50 -14.58
N LEU A 176 -7.14 15.84 -15.18
CA LEU A 176 -8.26 14.91 -15.37
C LEU A 176 -7.83 13.70 -16.21
N GLU A 177 -7.20 13.94 -17.36
CA GLU A 177 -6.74 12.89 -18.25
C GLU A 177 -5.73 11.93 -17.58
N ARG A 178 -4.76 12.48 -16.85
CA ARG A 178 -3.71 11.69 -16.19
C ARG A 178 -4.16 10.97 -14.93
N VAL A 179 -5.05 11.57 -14.14
CA VAL A 179 -5.54 10.98 -12.89
C VAL A 179 -6.60 9.92 -13.15
N TRP A 180 -7.45 10.11 -14.19
CA TRP A 180 -8.51 9.16 -14.57
C TRP A 180 -8.35 8.71 -16.04
N PRO A 181 -7.31 7.94 -16.37
CA PRO A 181 -7.11 7.46 -17.74
C PRO A 181 -8.28 6.56 -18.15
N GLY A 182 -8.94 6.90 -19.27
CA GLY A 182 -10.10 6.18 -19.80
C GLY A 182 -11.45 6.62 -19.24
N GLY A 183 -11.50 7.60 -18.34
CA GLY A 183 -12.75 8.12 -17.73
C GLY A 183 -13.39 9.31 -18.48
N GLY A 184 -12.93 9.66 -19.67
CA GLY A 184 -13.19 10.92 -20.35
C GLY A 184 -14.65 11.31 -20.64
N ALA A 185 -15.65 10.44 -20.41
CA ALA A 185 -17.05 10.77 -20.63
C ALA A 185 -17.92 10.75 -19.33
N TYR A 186 -17.37 10.27 -18.20
CA TYR A 186 -18.14 10.07 -16.96
C TYR A 186 -17.47 10.61 -15.69
N VAL A 187 -16.30 11.24 -15.79
CA VAL A 187 -15.70 11.90 -14.62
C VAL A 187 -16.37 13.26 -14.48
N GLU A 188 -17.20 13.42 -13.44
CA GLU A 188 -17.81 14.71 -13.12
C GLU A 188 -16.73 15.80 -13.02
N GLU A 189 -16.98 16.98 -13.60
CA GLU A 189 -16.06 18.14 -13.53
C GLU A 189 -15.61 18.48 -12.10
N ASN A 190 -16.39 18.06 -11.11
CA ASN A 190 -16.12 18.24 -9.69
C ASN A 190 -15.13 17.25 -9.10
N ALA A 191 -14.89 16.08 -9.75
CA ALA A 191 -14.05 15.03 -9.19
C ALA A 191 -12.63 15.50 -8.84
N LEU A 192 -12.02 16.28 -9.73
CA LEU A 192 -10.71 16.88 -9.49
C LEU A 192 -10.74 17.86 -8.31
N SER A 193 -11.72 18.73 -8.25
CA SER A 193 -11.83 19.72 -7.17
C SER A 193 -12.05 19.06 -5.81
N VAL A 194 -12.85 17.99 -5.76
CA VAL A 194 -13.07 17.18 -4.55
C VAL A 194 -11.78 16.47 -4.12
N THR A 195 -11.05 15.90 -5.07
CA THR A 195 -9.78 15.21 -4.78
C THR A 195 -8.72 16.20 -4.29
N VAL A 196 -8.61 17.37 -4.90
CA VAL A 196 -7.74 18.48 -4.44
C VAL A 196 -8.11 18.91 -3.02
N LYS A 197 -9.40 19.07 -2.73
CA LYS A 197 -9.87 19.42 -1.37
C LYS A 197 -9.42 18.36 -0.37
N ARG A 198 -9.67 17.07 -0.65
CA ARG A 198 -9.28 15.96 0.24
C ARG A 198 -7.77 15.91 0.46
N LEU A 199 -6.97 16.15 -0.57
CA LEU A 199 -5.51 16.23 -0.42
C LEU A 199 -5.12 17.40 0.48
N ARG A 200 -5.71 18.58 0.31
CA ARG A 200 -5.46 19.73 1.18
C ARG A 200 -5.80 19.45 2.63
N ASP A 201 -6.93 18.81 2.88
CA ASP A 201 -7.36 18.45 4.24
C ASP A 201 -6.33 17.54 4.95
N LYS A 202 -5.53 16.78 4.19
CA LYS A 202 -4.50 15.86 4.71
C LYS A 202 -3.09 16.48 4.74
N LEU A 203 -2.77 17.34 3.78
CA LEU A 203 -1.41 17.84 3.58
C LEU A 203 -1.19 19.26 4.15
N GLU A 204 -2.19 20.12 4.08
CA GLU A 204 -2.07 21.51 4.52
C GLU A 204 -2.36 21.64 6.01
N ASP A 205 -1.73 22.63 6.66
CA ASP A 205 -2.07 22.98 8.04
C ASP A 205 -3.36 23.81 8.07
N THR A 206 -3.57 24.61 7.02
CA THR A 206 -4.79 25.41 6.82
C THR A 206 -5.30 25.18 5.40
N PRO A 207 -6.22 24.19 5.17
CA PRO A 207 -6.70 23.82 3.83
C PRO A 207 -7.31 24.97 3.01
N SER A 208 -7.88 25.99 3.68
CA SER A 208 -8.43 27.20 3.06
C SER A 208 -7.36 28.20 2.59
N LYS A 209 -6.13 28.09 3.10
CA LYS A 209 -4.97 28.91 2.70
C LYS A 209 -3.79 27.99 2.37
N PRO A 210 -3.88 27.21 1.28
CA PRO A 210 -2.90 26.18 0.98
C PRO A 210 -1.54 26.78 0.65
N CYS A 211 -0.49 26.21 1.28
CA CYS A 211 0.90 26.61 1.05
C CYS A 211 1.53 25.76 -0.05
N PHE A 212 1.20 24.47 -0.11
CA PHE A 212 1.81 23.51 -1.01
C PHE A 212 0.98 23.29 -2.28
N LEU A 213 -0.29 22.91 -2.15
CA LEU A 213 -1.17 22.62 -3.27
C LEU A 213 -1.99 23.88 -3.64
N LYS A 214 -1.43 24.73 -4.48
CA LYS A 214 -2.05 26.02 -4.86
C LYS A 214 -2.99 25.92 -6.07
N THR A 215 -4.04 26.71 -6.05
CA THR A 215 -4.91 26.92 -7.22
C THR A 215 -4.38 28.10 -8.04
N VAL A 216 -4.26 27.89 -9.34
CA VAL A 216 -4.05 28.99 -10.30
C VAL A 216 -5.37 29.19 -11.03
N TYR A 217 -6.06 30.27 -10.66
CA TYR A 217 -7.41 30.55 -11.13
C TYR A 217 -7.50 30.57 -12.65
N GLY A 218 -8.51 29.94 -13.20
CA GLY A 218 -8.74 29.83 -14.64
C GLY A 218 -7.83 28.84 -15.37
N ILE A 219 -6.80 28.27 -14.72
CA ILE A 219 -5.83 27.37 -15.35
C ILE A 219 -5.86 25.97 -14.72
N GLY A 220 -5.54 25.85 -13.42
CA GLY A 220 -5.44 24.54 -12.78
C GLY A 220 -4.76 24.59 -11.42
N TYR A 221 -3.82 23.65 -11.18
CA TYR A 221 -3.18 23.47 -9.89
C TYR A 221 -1.67 23.34 -10.04
N THR A 222 -0.95 23.64 -8.96
CA THR A 222 0.50 23.48 -8.87
C THR A 222 0.89 23.03 -7.48
N TRP A 223 1.94 22.20 -7.37
CA TRP A 223 2.69 22.04 -6.14
C TRP A 223 3.70 23.17 -6.05
N ALA A 224 3.57 24.03 -5.04
CA ALA A 224 4.46 25.16 -4.86
C ALA A 224 5.87 24.68 -4.48
N VAL A 225 6.87 25.38 -4.99
CA VAL A 225 8.27 25.27 -4.56
C VAL A 225 8.55 26.59 -3.81
N ASN A 226 8.92 26.50 -2.55
CA ASN A 226 9.38 27.66 -1.78
C ASN A 226 10.85 27.89 -1.99
#